data_9f705276e432744410b5a2543fdc9959
#
_entry.id   9f705276e432744410b5a2543fdc9959
#
_cell.length_a   1.000
_cell.length_b   1.000
_cell.length_c   1.000
_cell.angle_alpha   90.00
_cell.angle_beta   90.00
_cell.angle_gamma   90.00
#
_symmetry.space_group_name_H-M   'P 1'
#
loop_
_entity.id
_entity.type
_entity.pdbx_description
1 polymer ?
#
loop_
_entity_poly.entity_id
_entity_poly.type
_entity_poly.pdbx_seq_one_letter_code
_entity_poly.pdbx_strand_id
1 'polypeptide(L)'
;METLLAVLTSMMISYAPYNVNGVEFTKEEAFCLAQNVFMEAKGENLAGKSAVAHVTLNRVKHAKYPNSVCGVTKQAKLRTNWRGFEVPIIGMCQFSWYCDGKSDKIQVVYEKGSAKGKQIGPNMEAWKQSVQVSLLALKGVTIDPTSGATHYYNHNISSPNWGQVYPVVAILSNHTFLIRND
;
A
#
# COMPACT_ATOMS: atom_id res chain seq x y z
N MET A 1 -2.19 -18.57 -21.72
CA MET A 1 -1.84 -17.15 -22.01
C MET A 1 -1.80 -16.45 -20.66
N GLU A 2 -0.62 -16.42 -20.06
CA GLU A 2 -0.41 -15.76 -18.76
C GLU A 2 -0.61 -14.26 -18.96
N THR A 3 -1.49 -13.69 -18.16
CA THR A 3 -1.69 -12.24 -18.15
C THR A 3 -0.41 -11.57 -17.66
N LEU A 4 -0.10 -10.36 -18.13
CA LEU A 4 1.06 -9.57 -17.68
C LEU A 4 1.06 -9.37 -16.14
N LEU A 5 -0.09 -9.44 -15.52
CA LEU A 5 -0.26 -9.47 -14.05
C LEU A 5 0.34 -10.76 -13.46
N ALA A 6 0.16 -11.90 -14.12
CA ALA A 6 0.78 -13.16 -13.73
C ALA A 6 2.31 -13.10 -13.86
N VAL A 7 2.86 -12.40 -14.87
CA VAL A 7 4.31 -12.22 -15.03
C VAL A 7 4.90 -11.33 -13.93
N LEU A 8 4.25 -10.22 -13.58
CA LEU A 8 4.69 -9.36 -12.47
C LEU A 8 4.50 -10.04 -11.11
N THR A 9 3.40 -10.78 -10.94
CA THR A 9 3.19 -11.64 -9.78
C THR A 9 4.21 -12.79 -9.78
N SER A 10 4.56 -13.34 -10.94
CA SER A 10 5.60 -14.36 -11.09
C SER A 10 7.00 -13.82 -10.76
N MET A 11 7.32 -12.57 -11.09
CA MET A 11 8.56 -11.93 -10.64
C MET A 11 8.61 -11.78 -9.11
N MET A 12 7.48 -11.52 -8.45
CA MET A 12 7.38 -11.57 -6.99
C MET A 12 7.44 -13.03 -6.46
N ILE A 13 7.02 -14.02 -7.25
CA ILE A 13 6.98 -15.44 -6.90
C ILE A 13 8.37 -16.10 -6.95
N SER A 14 9.33 -15.57 -7.70
CA SER A 14 10.68 -16.16 -7.89
C SER A 14 11.65 -15.91 -6.73
N TYR A 15 11.27 -15.14 -5.72
CA TYR A 15 12.17 -14.79 -4.64
C TYR A 15 11.85 -15.55 -3.36
N ALA A 16 12.91 -16.02 -2.69
CA ALA A 16 12.85 -16.52 -1.31
C ALA A 16 12.23 -15.47 -0.37
N PRO A 17 11.72 -15.86 0.78
CA PRO A 17 11.20 -14.90 1.76
C PRO A 17 12.25 -13.82 2.03
N TYR A 18 11.80 -12.57 2.09
CA TYR A 18 12.68 -11.44 2.33
C TYR A 18 12.94 -11.33 3.83
N ASN A 19 14.21 -11.37 4.23
CA ASN A 19 14.60 -11.13 5.62
C ASN A 19 15.22 -9.74 5.74
N VAL A 20 14.59 -8.88 6.53
CA VAL A 20 15.10 -7.53 6.81
C VAL A 20 15.21 -7.36 8.31
N ASN A 21 16.44 -7.22 8.80
CA ASN A 21 16.71 -7.05 10.23
C ASN A 21 16.08 -8.16 11.12
N GLY A 22 16.10 -9.41 10.65
CA GLY A 22 15.51 -10.54 11.35
C GLY A 22 14.01 -10.74 11.16
N VAL A 23 13.34 -9.89 10.38
CA VAL A 23 11.92 -10.04 10.01
C VAL A 23 11.83 -10.64 8.62
N GLU A 24 11.17 -11.77 8.52
CA GLU A 24 10.92 -12.47 7.26
C GLU A 24 9.56 -12.06 6.69
N PHE A 25 9.56 -11.56 5.45
CA PHE A 25 8.35 -11.17 4.75
C PHE A 25 8.00 -12.20 3.68
N THR A 26 6.75 -12.61 3.65
CA THR A 26 6.23 -13.54 2.64
C THR A 26 5.94 -12.82 1.32
N LYS A 27 5.75 -13.61 0.26
CA LYS A 27 5.32 -13.08 -1.04
C LYS A 27 3.96 -12.38 -0.96
N GLU A 28 3.07 -12.89 -0.12
CA GLU A 28 1.76 -12.29 0.12
C GLU A 28 1.90 -10.92 0.79
N GLU A 29 2.78 -10.78 1.76
CA GLU A 29 3.06 -9.50 2.40
C GLU A 29 3.68 -8.49 1.43
N ALA A 30 4.59 -8.95 0.55
CA ALA A 30 5.14 -8.10 -0.51
C ALA A 30 4.04 -7.64 -1.48
N PHE A 31 3.09 -8.50 -1.82
CA PHE A 31 1.93 -8.12 -2.62
C PHE A 31 1.02 -7.12 -1.88
N CYS A 32 0.71 -7.37 -0.61
CA CYS A 32 -0.09 -6.44 0.20
C CYS A 32 0.56 -5.05 0.26
N LEU A 33 1.89 -4.96 0.43
CA LEU A 33 2.59 -3.68 0.43
C LEU A 33 2.50 -2.98 -0.92
N ALA A 34 2.78 -3.70 -2.02
CA ALA A 34 2.72 -3.14 -3.37
C ALA A 34 1.30 -2.69 -3.74
N GLN A 35 0.29 -3.45 -3.35
CA GLN A 35 -1.11 -3.09 -3.53
C GLN A 35 -1.46 -1.80 -2.77
N ASN A 36 -1.06 -1.69 -1.51
CA ASN A 36 -1.29 -0.50 -0.72
C ASN A 36 -0.62 0.74 -1.34
N VAL A 37 0.65 0.63 -1.72
CA VAL A 37 1.38 1.72 -2.39
C VAL A 37 0.69 2.13 -3.70
N PHE A 38 0.21 1.16 -4.48
CA PHE A 38 -0.50 1.46 -5.71
C PHE A 38 -1.83 2.18 -5.45
N MET A 39 -2.62 1.70 -4.50
CA MET A 39 -3.94 2.28 -4.21
C MET A 39 -3.83 3.69 -3.62
N GLU A 40 -2.87 3.93 -2.74
CA GLU A 40 -2.69 5.19 -2.02
C GLU A 40 -1.86 6.24 -2.80
N ALA A 41 -0.90 5.79 -3.60
CA ALA A 41 0.12 6.66 -4.18
C ALA A 41 0.37 6.46 -5.67
N LYS A 42 -0.57 5.89 -6.43
CA LYS A 42 -0.34 5.62 -7.87
C LYS A 42 0.02 6.86 -8.68
N GLY A 43 -0.50 8.03 -8.33
CA GLY A 43 -0.22 9.31 -8.96
C GLY A 43 1.03 10.03 -8.45
N GLU A 44 1.65 9.53 -7.37
CA GLU A 44 2.83 10.13 -6.77
C GLU A 44 4.12 9.72 -7.51
N ASN A 45 5.17 10.52 -7.33
CA ASN A 45 6.53 10.15 -7.76
C ASN A 45 7.10 9.01 -6.91
N LEU A 46 8.29 8.52 -7.24
CA LEU A 46 8.92 7.41 -6.52
C LEU A 46 9.16 7.71 -5.04
N ALA A 47 9.48 8.96 -4.68
CA ALA A 47 9.68 9.36 -3.30
C ALA A 47 8.38 9.28 -2.49
N GLY A 48 7.26 9.76 -3.04
CA GLY A 48 5.94 9.63 -2.42
C GLY A 48 5.49 8.18 -2.26
N LYS A 49 5.72 7.35 -3.28
CA LYS A 49 5.45 5.90 -3.21
C LYS A 49 6.30 5.21 -2.14
N SER A 50 7.59 5.54 -2.06
CA SER A 50 8.51 5.02 -1.03
C SER A 50 8.07 5.44 0.37
N ALA A 51 7.63 6.67 0.54
CA ALA A 51 7.12 7.18 1.80
C ALA A 51 5.90 6.37 2.30
N VAL A 52 4.92 6.10 1.42
CA VAL A 52 3.75 5.26 1.77
C VAL A 52 4.16 3.84 2.14
N ALA A 53 5.14 3.24 1.43
CA ALA A 53 5.68 1.92 1.78
C ALA A 53 6.28 1.94 3.19
N HIS A 54 7.11 2.93 3.50
CA HIS A 54 7.76 3.02 4.81
C HIS A 54 6.78 3.31 5.95
N VAL A 55 5.75 4.14 5.75
CA VAL A 55 4.68 4.31 6.75
C VAL A 55 3.99 2.98 7.08
N THR A 56 3.72 2.16 6.06
CA THR A 56 3.13 0.83 6.28
C THR A 56 4.06 -0.05 7.11
N LEU A 57 5.37 -0.08 6.80
CA LEU A 57 6.36 -0.85 7.56
C LEU A 57 6.60 -0.30 8.97
N ASN A 58 6.51 1.02 9.17
CA ASN A 58 6.59 1.65 10.48
C ASN A 58 5.41 1.20 11.36
N ARG A 59 4.21 1.13 10.79
CA ARG A 59 3.04 0.59 11.48
C ARG A 59 3.24 -0.87 11.88
N VAL A 60 3.77 -1.73 11.02
CA VAL A 60 4.08 -3.14 11.36
C VAL A 60 5.01 -3.24 12.57
N LYS A 61 5.95 -2.32 12.73
CA LYS A 61 6.89 -2.28 13.86
C LYS A 61 6.31 -1.67 15.14
N HIS A 62 5.20 -0.96 15.04
CA HIS A 62 4.63 -0.21 16.15
C HIS A 62 3.57 -1.02 16.88
N ALA A 63 3.66 -1.12 18.22
CA ALA A 63 2.83 -2.00 19.05
C ALA A 63 1.31 -1.80 18.94
N LYS A 64 0.85 -0.64 18.48
CA LYS A 64 -0.59 -0.33 18.32
C LYS A 64 -1.19 -0.77 16.99
N TYR A 65 -0.40 -1.37 16.11
CA TYR A 65 -0.85 -1.86 14.80
C TYR A 65 -0.64 -3.37 14.67
N PRO A 66 -1.29 -4.01 13.71
CA PRO A 66 -1.00 -5.40 13.39
C PRO A 66 0.49 -5.60 13.05
N ASN A 67 1.04 -6.74 13.44
CA ASN A 67 2.45 -7.08 13.26
C ASN A 67 2.77 -7.72 11.88
N SER A 68 1.89 -7.53 10.89
CA SER A 68 2.09 -8.01 9.53
C SER A 68 1.65 -6.94 8.52
N VAL A 69 2.27 -6.94 7.33
CA VAL A 69 1.94 -5.98 6.28
C VAL A 69 0.49 -6.12 5.84
N CYS A 70 0.04 -7.34 5.56
CA CYS A 70 -1.35 -7.59 5.18
C CYS A 70 -2.34 -7.21 6.30
N GLY A 71 -1.96 -7.44 7.56
CA GLY A 71 -2.75 -7.01 8.72
C GLY A 71 -2.90 -5.50 8.79
N VAL A 72 -1.82 -4.75 8.59
CA VAL A 72 -1.83 -3.27 8.57
C VAL A 72 -2.65 -2.74 7.39
N THR A 73 -2.43 -3.26 6.19
CA THR A 73 -3.09 -2.76 4.98
C THR A 73 -4.59 -3.06 4.94
N LYS A 74 -5.01 -4.15 5.57
CA LYS A 74 -6.41 -4.58 5.66
C LYS A 74 -7.04 -4.30 7.03
N GLN A 75 -6.42 -3.48 7.86
CA GLN A 75 -6.96 -3.13 9.18
C GLN A 75 -8.27 -2.36 9.06
N ALA A 76 -9.36 -2.92 9.60
CA ALA A 76 -10.71 -2.37 9.50
C ALA A 76 -11.54 -2.75 10.73
N LYS A 77 -12.62 -2.00 10.98
CA LYS A 77 -13.72 -2.53 11.77
C LYS A 77 -14.54 -3.49 10.93
N LEU A 78 -14.84 -4.66 11.50
CA LEU A 78 -15.56 -5.73 10.81
C LEU A 78 -16.99 -5.82 11.31
N ARG A 79 -17.87 -6.36 10.49
CA ARG A 79 -19.22 -6.82 10.84
C ARG A 79 -19.50 -8.16 10.21
N THR A 80 -20.29 -8.99 10.86
CA THR A 80 -20.75 -10.24 10.27
C THR A 80 -21.88 -9.95 9.28
N ASN A 81 -21.75 -10.43 8.04
CA ASN A 81 -22.81 -10.32 7.05
C ASN A 81 -23.87 -11.42 7.23
N TRP A 82 -24.94 -11.39 6.42
CA TRP A 82 -26.05 -12.36 6.47
C TRP A 82 -25.66 -13.80 6.13
N ARG A 83 -24.47 -14.02 5.54
CA ARG A 83 -23.88 -15.34 5.26
C ARG A 83 -22.94 -15.82 6.36
N GLY A 84 -22.78 -15.08 7.45
CA GLY A 84 -21.86 -15.41 8.54
C GLY A 84 -20.40 -15.04 8.30
N PHE A 85 -20.06 -14.29 7.24
CA PHE A 85 -18.69 -13.86 6.96
C PHE A 85 -18.40 -12.50 7.57
N GLU A 86 -17.20 -12.36 8.14
CA GLU A 86 -16.63 -11.08 8.54
C GLU A 86 -16.32 -10.22 7.32
N VAL A 87 -16.90 -9.01 7.26
CA VAL A 87 -16.67 -8.05 6.17
C VAL A 87 -16.37 -6.66 6.73
N PRO A 88 -15.51 -5.87 6.06
CA PRO A 88 -15.21 -4.51 6.51
C PRO A 88 -16.45 -3.62 6.51
N ILE A 89 -16.54 -2.75 7.51
CA ILE A 89 -17.53 -1.68 7.53
C ILE A 89 -17.04 -0.55 6.64
N ILE A 90 -17.87 -0.11 5.70
CA ILE A 90 -17.54 0.97 4.75
C ILE A 90 -17.09 2.23 5.51
N GLY A 91 -15.96 2.80 5.11
CA GLY A 91 -15.39 4.00 5.71
C GLY A 91 -14.71 3.81 7.07
N MET A 92 -14.59 2.56 7.57
CA MET A 92 -13.95 2.25 8.86
C MET A 92 -12.66 1.44 8.72
N CYS A 93 -11.84 1.78 7.73
CA CYS A 93 -10.53 1.17 7.45
C CYS A 93 -9.39 2.15 7.66
N GLN A 94 -8.21 1.64 7.97
CA GLN A 94 -6.98 2.44 8.05
C GLN A 94 -6.57 2.99 6.68
N PHE A 95 -6.75 2.19 5.63
CA PHE A 95 -6.59 2.60 4.24
C PHE A 95 -7.96 2.54 3.56
N SER A 96 -8.40 3.67 3.02
CA SER A 96 -9.78 3.84 2.54
C SER A 96 -10.15 2.90 1.41
N TRP A 97 -9.20 2.55 0.54
CA TRP A 97 -9.41 1.67 -0.61
C TRP A 97 -9.92 0.28 -0.21
N TYR A 98 -9.53 -0.22 0.97
CA TYR A 98 -9.91 -1.57 1.43
C TYR A 98 -11.41 -1.69 1.78
N CYS A 99 -12.09 -0.59 2.07
CA CYS A 99 -13.51 -0.60 2.40
C CYS A 99 -14.32 0.55 1.78
N ASP A 100 -13.92 1.01 0.62
CA ASP A 100 -14.66 2.03 -0.16
C ASP A 100 -15.80 1.44 -1.00
N GLY A 101 -15.98 0.12 -0.95
CA GLY A 101 -17.01 -0.63 -1.69
C GLY A 101 -16.67 -0.87 -3.16
N LYS A 102 -15.46 -0.51 -3.59
CA LYS A 102 -14.96 -0.78 -4.94
C LYS A 102 -14.13 -2.05 -5.01
N SER A 103 -13.75 -2.43 -6.21
CA SER A 103 -12.88 -3.61 -6.41
C SER A 103 -11.43 -3.27 -6.12
N ASP A 104 -10.78 -4.04 -5.24
CA ASP A 104 -9.35 -3.94 -4.91
C ASP A 104 -8.44 -4.60 -5.96
N LYS A 105 -9.00 -5.05 -7.08
CA LYS A 105 -8.22 -5.67 -8.16
C LYS A 105 -7.33 -4.65 -8.85
N ILE A 106 -6.06 -4.99 -9.02
CA ILE A 106 -5.12 -4.16 -9.76
C ILE A 106 -5.43 -4.24 -11.25
N GLN A 107 -5.97 -3.16 -11.81
CA GLN A 107 -6.32 -3.06 -13.24
C GLN A 107 -5.21 -2.34 -14.00
N VAL A 108 -4.30 -3.10 -14.55
CA VAL A 108 -3.16 -2.58 -15.35
C VAL A 108 -3.31 -2.82 -16.85
N VAL A 109 -4.24 -3.69 -17.24
CA VAL A 109 -4.55 -4.02 -18.64
C VAL A 109 -6.05 -3.88 -18.85
N TYR A 110 -6.45 -3.26 -19.94
CA TYR A 110 -7.85 -3.21 -20.33
C TYR A 110 -8.04 -3.65 -21.79
N GLU A 111 -9.20 -4.16 -22.10
CA GLU A 111 -9.60 -4.48 -23.46
C GLU A 111 -10.26 -3.25 -24.08
N LYS A 112 -9.68 -2.77 -25.17
CA LYS A 112 -10.24 -1.66 -25.94
C LYS A 112 -10.88 -2.23 -27.20
N GLY A 113 -12.20 -2.31 -27.21
CA GLY A 113 -13.03 -2.69 -28.36
C GLY A 113 -12.55 -3.94 -29.11
N SER A 114 -13.40 -4.78 -29.54
CA SER A 114 -13.13 -6.11 -30.11
C SER A 114 -12.15 -6.20 -31.31
N ALA A 115 -11.72 -5.09 -31.88
CA ALA A 115 -10.86 -5.07 -33.06
C ALA A 115 -9.36 -4.82 -32.81
N LYS A 116 -8.92 -4.43 -31.61
CA LYS A 116 -7.54 -3.97 -31.36
C LYS A 116 -6.79 -4.65 -30.22
N GLY A 117 -7.29 -5.72 -29.63
CA GLY A 117 -6.58 -6.51 -28.65
C GLY A 117 -6.43 -5.82 -27.26
N LYS A 118 -5.70 -6.49 -26.38
CA LYS A 118 -5.40 -5.98 -25.04
C LYS A 118 -4.37 -4.85 -25.10
N GLN A 119 -4.70 -3.71 -24.54
CA GLN A 119 -3.76 -2.60 -24.41
C GLN A 119 -3.27 -2.50 -22.96
N ILE A 120 -1.99 -2.14 -22.80
CA ILE A 120 -1.43 -1.81 -21.49
C ILE A 120 -2.07 -0.51 -21.03
N GLY A 121 -2.76 -0.55 -19.89
CA GLY A 121 -3.39 0.61 -19.31
C GLY A 121 -2.37 1.58 -18.69
N PRO A 122 -2.77 2.84 -18.47
CA PRO A 122 -1.88 3.86 -17.90
C PRO A 122 -1.39 3.51 -16.48
N ASN A 123 -2.07 2.60 -15.82
CA ASN A 123 -1.71 2.15 -14.47
C ASN A 123 -0.55 1.13 -14.43
N MET A 124 -0.11 0.59 -15.58
CA MET A 124 0.96 -0.42 -15.61
C MET A 124 2.27 0.13 -15.04
N GLU A 125 2.66 1.33 -15.44
CA GLU A 125 3.89 1.93 -14.94
C GLU A 125 3.80 2.23 -13.43
N ALA A 126 2.65 2.77 -12.99
CA ALA A 126 2.41 3.01 -11.57
C ALA A 126 2.46 1.71 -10.74
N TRP A 127 1.94 0.58 -11.28
CA TRP A 127 2.02 -0.71 -10.64
C TRP A 127 3.47 -1.22 -10.54
N LYS A 128 4.24 -1.17 -11.64
CA LYS A 128 5.66 -1.54 -11.64
C LYS A 128 6.46 -0.77 -10.60
N GLN A 129 6.28 0.55 -10.55
CA GLN A 129 6.93 1.40 -9.56
C GLN A 129 6.51 1.05 -8.13
N SER A 130 5.22 0.75 -7.91
CA SER A 130 4.72 0.34 -6.59
C SER A 130 5.35 -0.98 -6.13
N VAL A 131 5.46 -1.97 -7.02
CA VAL A 131 6.18 -3.23 -6.76
C VAL A 131 7.65 -2.95 -6.44
N GLN A 132 8.32 -2.16 -7.29
CA GLN A 132 9.74 -1.85 -7.12
C GLN A 132 10.04 -1.20 -5.77
N VAL A 133 9.34 -0.12 -5.41
CA VAL A 133 9.60 0.58 -4.14
C VAL A 133 9.27 -0.31 -2.93
N SER A 134 8.23 -1.13 -3.04
CA SER A 134 7.85 -2.06 -1.98
C SER A 134 8.92 -3.12 -1.74
N LEU A 135 9.45 -3.72 -2.79
CA LEU A 135 10.53 -4.70 -2.70
C LEU A 135 11.82 -4.10 -2.15
N LEU A 136 12.18 -2.88 -2.58
CA LEU A 136 13.36 -2.19 -2.06
C LEU A 136 13.21 -1.83 -0.57
N ALA A 137 12.03 -1.40 -0.15
CA ALA A 137 11.74 -1.11 1.25
C ALA A 137 11.78 -2.39 2.12
N LEU A 138 11.14 -3.49 1.65
CA LEU A 138 11.17 -4.79 2.33
C LEU A 138 12.58 -5.39 2.45
N LYS A 139 13.46 -5.11 1.48
CA LYS A 139 14.87 -5.54 1.52
C LYS A 139 15.75 -4.63 2.40
N GLY A 140 15.20 -3.55 2.96
CA GLY A 140 16.00 -2.58 3.72
C GLY A 140 17.01 -1.80 2.89
N VAL A 141 16.85 -1.78 1.56
CA VAL A 141 17.75 -1.06 0.64
C VAL A 141 17.48 0.44 0.65
N THR A 142 16.22 0.83 0.87
CA THR A 142 15.81 2.24 0.95
C THR A 142 15.76 2.71 2.40
N ILE A 143 16.26 3.93 2.63
CA ILE A 143 16.11 4.63 3.91
C ILE A 143 14.69 5.17 4.00
N ASP A 144 14.10 5.12 5.18
CA ASP A 144 12.77 5.70 5.45
C ASP A 144 12.81 7.23 5.28
N PRO A 145 12.17 7.78 4.23
CA PRO A 145 12.15 9.21 4.02
C PRO A 145 11.18 9.95 4.94
N THR A 146 10.44 9.23 5.76
CA THR A 146 9.37 9.78 6.63
C THR A 146 9.79 9.86 8.10
N SER A 147 11.03 9.49 8.42
CA SER A 147 11.56 9.55 9.81
C SER A 147 10.66 8.83 10.83
N GLY A 148 10.14 7.65 10.48
CA GLY A 148 9.32 6.84 11.37
C GLY A 148 7.83 7.18 11.38
N ALA A 149 7.34 7.98 10.44
CA ALA A 149 5.93 8.36 10.39
C ALA A 149 4.99 7.14 10.36
N THR A 150 3.88 7.27 11.07
CA THR A 150 2.79 6.29 11.11
C THR A 150 1.48 6.82 10.53
N HIS A 151 1.41 8.12 10.26
CA HIS A 151 0.25 8.81 9.71
C HIS A 151 0.68 9.70 8.55
N TYR A 152 -0.23 9.90 7.60
CA TYR A 152 -0.09 10.90 6.53
C TYR A 152 -1.46 11.31 6.01
N TYR A 153 -1.51 12.48 5.40
CA TYR A 153 -2.65 12.95 4.63
C TYR A 153 -2.19 13.80 3.46
N ASN A 154 -3.00 13.87 2.42
CA ASN A 154 -2.76 14.74 1.29
C ASN A 154 -3.21 16.16 1.66
N HIS A 155 -2.25 17.07 1.85
CA HIS A 155 -2.49 18.42 2.32
C HIS A 155 -3.18 19.34 1.30
N ASN A 156 -3.25 18.93 0.04
CA ASN A 156 -3.98 19.69 -0.99
C ASN A 156 -5.49 19.45 -0.96
N ILE A 157 -5.94 18.33 -0.39
CA ILE A 157 -7.35 17.92 -0.42
C ILE A 157 -7.95 17.62 0.95
N SER A 158 -7.13 17.60 2.01
CA SER A 158 -7.59 17.21 3.34
C SER A 158 -6.81 17.95 4.43
N SER A 159 -7.50 18.27 5.51
CA SER A 159 -6.91 18.81 6.74
C SER A 159 -7.59 18.15 7.95
N PRO A 160 -7.22 16.90 8.27
CA PRO A 160 -7.88 16.16 9.33
C PRO A 160 -7.55 16.74 10.71
N ASN A 161 -8.50 16.71 11.64
CA ASN A 161 -8.31 17.23 13.00
C ASN A 161 -7.13 16.58 13.73
N TRP A 162 -6.90 15.27 13.52
CA TRP A 162 -5.77 14.55 14.08
C TRP A 162 -4.41 15.00 13.52
N GLY A 163 -4.40 15.65 12.35
CA GLY A 163 -3.19 16.24 11.77
C GLY A 163 -2.61 17.39 12.59
N GLN A 164 -3.36 17.94 13.54
CA GLN A 164 -2.89 18.96 14.50
C GLN A 164 -2.40 18.34 15.83
N VAL A 165 -2.64 17.04 16.04
CA VAL A 165 -2.32 16.33 17.29
C VAL A 165 -0.93 15.70 17.22
N TYR A 166 -0.55 15.17 16.06
CA TYR A 166 0.72 14.46 15.89
C TYR A 166 1.80 15.37 15.31
N PRO A 167 3.06 15.26 15.79
CA PRO A 167 4.17 15.99 15.22
C PRO A 167 4.38 15.69 13.73
N VAL A 168 4.52 16.72 12.91
CA VAL A 168 4.91 16.61 11.50
C VAL A 168 6.40 16.29 11.44
N VAL A 169 6.77 15.23 10.72
CA VAL A 169 8.16 14.75 10.58
C VAL A 169 8.68 14.86 9.15
N ALA A 170 7.81 14.91 8.16
CA ALA A 170 8.19 15.11 6.76
C ALA A 170 7.05 15.68 5.93
N ILE A 171 7.40 16.41 4.86
CA ILE A 171 6.48 16.82 3.79
C ILE A 171 7.11 16.36 2.49
N LEU A 172 6.46 15.45 1.78
CA LEU A 172 6.95 14.85 0.54
C LEU A 172 5.82 14.79 -0.49
N SER A 173 6.07 15.29 -1.70
CA SER A 173 5.07 15.39 -2.75
C SER A 173 3.81 16.12 -2.24
N ASN A 174 2.66 15.50 -2.34
CA ASN A 174 1.38 16.05 -1.89
C ASN A 174 1.00 15.62 -0.46
N HIS A 175 1.91 14.99 0.29
CA HIS A 175 1.60 14.39 1.58
C HIS A 175 2.38 15.03 2.73
N THR A 176 1.69 15.25 3.84
CA THR A 176 2.26 15.57 5.14
C THR A 176 2.30 14.31 5.99
N PHE A 177 3.48 13.99 6.51
CA PHE A 177 3.77 12.80 7.31
C PHE A 177 3.95 13.15 8.78
N LEU A 178 3.32 12.34 9.66
CA LEU A 178 3.29 12.59 11.10
C LEU A 178 3.63 11.31 11.84
N ILE A 179 4.26 11.49 13.01
CA ILE A 179 4.61 10.38 13.89
C ILE A 179 3.67 10.31 15.08
N ARG A 180 3.30 9.10 15.45
CA ARG A 180 2.61 8.80 16.69
C ARG A 180 3.64 8.40 17.73
N ASN A 181 3.68 9.10 18.88
CA ASN A 181 4.69 8.91 19.92
C ASN A 181 4.18 8.10 21.14
N ASP A 182 2.91 7.66 21.11
CA ASP A 182 2.24 6.96 22.23
C ASP A 182 2.01 5.46 21.98
#